data_c8370ea091f941cff62b0cb3e0634f1c
#
_entry.id   c8370ea091f941cff62b0cb3e0634f1c
#
_cell.length_a   1.000
_cell.length_b   1.000
_cell.length_c   1.000
_cell.angle_alpha   90.00
_cell.angle_beta   90.00
_cell.angle_gamma   90.00
#
_symmetry.space_group_name_H-M   'P 1'
#
loop_
_entity.id
_entity.type
_entity.pdbx_description
1 polymer ?
#
loop_
_entity_poly.entity_id
_entity_poly.type
_entity_poly.pdbx_seq_one_letter_code
_entity_poly.pdbx_strand_id
1 'polypeptide(L)'
;LGNGAYSSLHETRARYYQDNRFADVFADVTRAPRALLAEIAEIEGVLDAEARIVKLGLLDLEGMKDPGSVLFVSLPGGAGLNRLYLREGRLPDPLSAEEIVIADGFAKAHGLGPGDRLAVLMNGKRRELLITGVALSPEFIYALGPGQMMPDPRRFGVVWAPRAGLEAAYDLDGACSNLVLKLAP
;
A
#
# COMPACT_ATOMS: atom_id res chain seq x y z
N LEU A 1 -10.08 24.14 29.70
CA LEU A 1 -9.28 24.48 28.50
C LEU A 1 -8.76 23.24 27.72
N GLY A 2 -9.14 22.01 28.09
CA GLY A 2 -8.63 20.78 27.45
C GLY A 2 -9.53 20.13 26.39
N ASN A 3 -10.83 20.44 26.32
CA ASN A 3 -11.77 19.73 25.45
C ASN A 3 -11.72 20.15 23.97
N GLY A 4 -11.27 21.34 23.65
CA GLY A 4 -11.23 21.84 22.27
C GLY A 4 -10.13 21.20 21.40
N ALA A 5 -8.99 20.84 21.98
CA ALA A 5 -7.87 20.23 21.25
C ALA A 5 -8.13 18.73 20.92
N TYR A 6 -8.78 18.02 21.84
CA TYR A 6 -9.15 16.62 21.62
C TYR A 6 -10.26 16.46 20.56
N SER A 7 -11.27 17.34 20.58
CA SER A 7 -12.34 17.32 19.57
C SER A 7 -11.80 17.65 18.17
N SER A 8 -10.92 18.64 18.06
CA SER A 8 -10.34 19.03 16.77
C SER A 8 -9.42 17.94 16.17
N LEU A 9 -8.67 17.22 17.00
CA LEU A 9 -7.86 16.08 16.57
C LEU A 9 -8.72 14.90 16.11
N HIS A 10 -9.80 14.60 16.83
CA HIS A 10 -10.76 13.56 16.44
C HIS A 10 -11.49 13.90 15.12
N GLU A 11 -11.92 15.14 14.97
CA GLU A 11 -12.58 15.60 13.74
C GLU A 11 -11.62 15.61 12.55
N THR A 12 -10.37 16.05 12.73
CA THR A 12 -9.36 16.05 11.69
C THR A 12 -9.02 14.61 11.26
N ARG A 13 -8.90 13.70 12.22
CA ARG A 13 -8.67 12.28 11.97
C ARG A 13 -9.86 11.64 11.24
N ALA A 14 -11.07 11.89 11.70
CA ALA A 14 -12.28 11.35 11.07
C ALA A 14 -12.44 11.85 9.63
N ARG A 15 -12.20 13.13 9.37
CA ARG A 15 -12.19 13.69 8.00
C ARG A 15 -11.12 13.04 7.14
N TYR A 16 -9.90 12.87 7.64
CA TYR A 16 -8.82 12.21 6.90
C TYR A 16 -9.19 10.78 6.48
N TYR A 17 -9.82 10.00 7.37
CA TYR A 17 -10.29 8.65 7.05
C TYR A 17 -11.48 8.65 6.09
N GLN A 18 -12.40 9.60 6.20
CA GLN A 18 -13.52 9.75 5.28
C GLN A 18 -13.06 10.18 3.88
N ASP A 19 -12.20 11.20 3.80
CA ASP A 19 -11.68 11.73 2.54
C ASP A 19 -10.86 10.69 1.77
N ASN A 20 -10.15 9.81 2.48
CA ASN A 20 -9.36 8.73 1.89
C ASN A 20 -10.11 7.40 1.77
N ARG A 21 -11.42 7.37 2.07
CA ARG A 21 -12.27 6.16 1.97
C ARG A 21 -11.65 4.95 2.67
N PHE A 22 -11.28 5.12 3.94
CA PHE A 22 -10.65 4.05 4.71
C PHE A 22 -11.56 2.83 4.83
N ALA A 23 -11.02 1.64 4.54
CA ALA A 23 -11.76 0.39 4.64
C ALA A 23 -12.03 0.00 6.11
N ASP A 24 -13.09 -0.75 6.34
CA ASP A 24 -13.47 -1.23 7.67
C ASP A 24 -13.02 -2.68 7.91
N VAL A 25 -12.87 -3.45 6.84
CA VAL A 25 -12.44 -4.86 6.89
C VAL A 25 -11.24 -5.06 5.99
N PHE A 26 -10.25 -5.80 6.51
CA PHE A 26 -9.04 -6.23 5.80
C PHE A 26 -8.92 -7.74 5.94
N ALA A 27 -8.85 -8.44 4.82
CA ALA A 27 -8.75 -9.89 4.78
C ALA A 27 -7.63 -10.35 3.86
N ASP A 28 -6.66 -11.07 4.41
CA ASP A 28 -5.62 -11.72 3.63
C ASP A 28 -6.08 -13.07 3.13
N VAL A 29 -5.77 -13.35 1.88
CA VAL A 29 -6.04 -14.63 1.22
C VAL A 29 -4.77 -15.08 0.50
N THR A 30 -4.53 -16.40 0.42
CA THR A 30 -3.36 -16.91 -0.29
C THR A 30 -3.44 -16.58 -1.78
N ARG A 31 -4.59 -16.90 -2.37
CA ARG A 31 -4.96 -16.61 -3.76
C ARG A 31 -6.46 -16.76 -3.92
N ALA A 32 -7.15 -15.72 -4.35
CA ALA A 32 -8.57 -15.78 -4.66
C ALA A 32 -8.84 -15.22 -6.06
N PRO A 33 -9.81 -15.75 -6.81
CA PRO A 33 -10.23 -15.16 -8.06
C PRO A 33 -10.75 -13.74 -7.84
N ARG A 34 -10.33 -12.80 -8.67
CA ARG A 34 -10.82 -11.42 -8.62
C ARG A 34 -12.35 -11.34 -8.85
N ALA A 35 -12.90 -12.31 -9.57
CA ALA A 35 -14.34 -12.42 -9.82
C ALA A 35 -15.17 -12.53 -8.53
N LEU A 36 -14.57 -12.99 -7.42
CA LEU A 36 -15.21 -13.07 -6.09
C LEU A 36 -15.72 -11.71 -5.59
N LEU A 37 -15.17 -10.59 -6.09
CA LEU A 37 -15.65 -9.25 -5.73
C LEU A 37 -17.13 -9.03 -6.05
N ALA A 38 -17.63 -9.61 -7.13
CA ALA A 38 -19.05 -9.48 -7.50
C ALA A 38 -19.96 -10.13 -6.44
N GLU A 39 -19.59 -11.30 -5.95
CA GLU A 39 -20.34 -12.00 -4.89
C GLU A 39 -20.26 -11.27 -3.56
N ILE A 40 -19.06 -10.72 -3.22
CA ILE A 40 -18.86 -9.94 -1.98
C ILE A 40 -19.70 -8.66 -2.00
N ALA A 41 -19.80 -8.00 -3.16
CA ALA A 41 -20.59 -6.77 -3.30
C ALA A 41 -22.11 -6.99 -3.11
N GLU A 42 -22.60 -8.22 -3.25
CA GLU A 42 -23.99 -8.58 -3.00
C GLU A 42 -24.30 -8.87 -1.52
N ILE A 43 -23.28 -8.95 -0.67
CA ILE A 43 -23.47 -9.19 0.77
C ILE A 43 -24.10 -7.95 1.41
N GLU A 44 -25.22 -8.17 2.12
CA GLU A 44 -25.91 -7.11 2.84
C GLU A 44 -24.97 -6.41 3.84
N GLY A 45 -24.94 -5.07 3.80
CA GLY A 45 -24.06 -4.26 4.64
C GLY A 45 -22.69 -3.96 4.01
N VAL A 46 -22.34 -4.52 2.86
CA VAL A 46 -21.13 -4.14 2.11
C VAL A 46 -21.48 -2.97 1.18
N LEU A 47 -20.81 -1.82 1.40
CA LEU A 47 -20.96 -0.64 0.53
C LEU A 47 -19.99 -0.66 -0.65
N ASP A 48 -18.78 -1.13 -0.41
CA ASP A 48 -17.73 -1.20 -1.43
C ASP A 48 -16.73 -2.30 -1.08
N ALA A 49 -16.12 -2.89 -2.10
CA ALA A 49 -15.13 -3.94 -1.95
C ALA A 49 -14.02 -3.77 -2.99
N GLU A 50 -12.78 -4.02 -2.58
CA GLU A 50 -11.65 -3.99 -3.49
C GLU A 50 -10.75 -5.21 -3.29
N ALA A 51 -10.38 -5.85 -4.41
CA ALA A 51 -9.40 -6.93 -4.45
C ALA A 51 -8.02 -6.34 -4.72
N ARG A 52 -7.09 -6.59 -3.84
CA ARG A 52 -5.71 -6.09 -3.94
C ARG A 52 -4.71 -7.23 -4.05
N ILE A 53 -3.51 -6.87 -4.49
CA ILE A 53 -2.32 -7.70 -4.36
C ILE A 53 -1.48 -7.07 -3.26
N VAL A 54 -1.22 -7.84 -2.20
CA VAL A 54 -0.36 -7.46 -1.09
C VAL A 54 0.67 -8.57 -0.92
N LYS A 55 1.94 -8.25 -1.17
CA LYS A 55 3.04 -9.22 -1.15
C LYS A 55 4.30 -8.61 -0.55
N LEU A 56 5.05 -9.43 0.17
CA LEU A 56 6.37 -9.04 0.67
C LEU A 56 7.44 -9.22 -0.41
N GLY A 57 8.38 -8.28 -0.45
CA GLY A 57 9.65 -8.38 -1.15
C GLY A 57 10.80 -8.07 -0.20
N LEU A 58 12.03 -8.29 -0.65
CA LEU A 58 13.23 -7.95 0.10
C LEU A 58 13.88 -6.71 -0.50
N LEU A 59 14.44 -5.86 0.35
CA LEU A 59 15.26 -4.74 -0.06
C LEU A 59 16.63 -5.24 -0.49
N ASP A 60 17.12 -4.75 -1.62
CA ASP A 60 18.47 -4.99 -2.12
C ASP A 60 19.23 -3.65 -2.18
N LEU A 61 19.50 -3.09 -1.01
CA LEU A 61 20.24 -1.82 -0.86
C LEU A 61 21.64 -2.08 -0.38
N GLU A 62 22.61 -1.47 -1.08
CA GLU A 62 24.03 -1.54 -0.70
C GLU A 62 24.26 -0.99 0.71
N GLY A 63 25.08 -1.70 1.49
CA GLY A 63 25.46 -1.28 2.84
C GLY A 63 24.48 -1.66 3.96
N MET A 64 23.36 -2.32 3.66
CA MET A 64 22.50 -2.89 4.70
C MET A 64 23.13 -4.14 5.30
N LYS A 65 23.46 -4.09 6.61
CA LYS A 65 23.97 -5.27 7.34
C LYS A 65 22.92 -6.35 7.55
N ASP A 66 21.66 -5.94 7.71
CA ASP A 66 20.51 -6.81 7.90
C ASP A 66 19.54 -6.65 6.74
N PRO A 67 18.94 -7.73 6.24
CA PRO A 67 17.98 -7.64 5.15
C PRO A 67 16.76 -6.84 5.58
N GLY A 68 16.44 -5.82 4.80
CA GLY A 68 15.18 -5.09 4.90
C GLY A 68 14.10 -5.74 4.05
N SER A 69 12.87 -5.34 4.26
CA SER A 69 11.72 -5.81 3.48
C SER A 69 10.84 -4.66 3.03
N VAL A 70 10.10 -4.91 1.97
CA VAL A 70 9.05 -4.02 1.47
C VAL A 70 7.74 -4.76 1.36
N LEU A 71 6.66 -4.08 1.70
CA LEU A 71 5.31 -4.54 1.43
C LEU A 71 4.83 -3.88 0.14
N PHE A 72 4.66 -4.67 -0.89
CA PHE A 72 4.02 -4.23 -2.12
C PHE A 72 2.51 -4.28 -1.97
N VAL A 73 1.85 -3.19 -2.33
CA VAL A 73 0.40 -3.05 -2.34
C VAL A 73 -0.01 -2.56 -3.72
N SER A 74 -0.96 -3.23 -4.37
CA SER A 74 -1.49 -2.73 -5.63
C SER A 74 -2.20 -1.40 -5.44
N LEU A 75 -1.96 -0.45 -6.35
CA LEU A 75 -2.66 0.83 -6.34
C LEU A 75 -4.17 0.62 -6.46
N PRO A 76 -4.96 1.40 -5.71
CA PRO A 76 -6.41 1.36 -5.83
C PRO A 76 -6.84 1.71 -7.25
N GLY A 77 -7.83 0.97 -7.77
CA GLY A 77 -8.44 1.24 -9.06
C GLY A 77 -9.48 2.36 -8.96
N GLY A 78 -9.31 3.44 -9.71
CA GLY A 78 -10.32 4.50 -9.83
C GLY A 78 -10.69 5.18 -8.49
N ALA A 79 -11.94 5.01 -8.07
CA ALA A 79 -12.48 5.55 -6.81
C ALA A 79 -12.17 4.70 -5.57
N GLY A 80 -11.16 3.85 -5.60
CA GLY A 80 -10.84 2.81 -4.63
C GLY A 80 -10.76 3.22 -3.16
N LEU A 81 -10.68 2.21 -2.30
CA LEU A 81 -10.53 2.36 -0.86
C LEU A 81 -9.07 2.70 -0.49
N ASN A 82 -8.85 3.23 0.72
CA ASN A 82 -7.52 3.58 1.26
C ASN A 82 -6.68 4.44 0.32
N ARG A 83 -7.26 5.53 -0.19
CA ARG A 83 -6.61 6.43 -1.14
C ARG A 83 -5.31 6.98 -0.61
N LEU A 84 -4.33 7.07 -1.49
CA LEU A 84 -3.04 7.68 -1.19
C LEU A 84 -3.14 9.21 -1.22
N TYR A 85 -2.47 9.83 -0.26
CA TYR A 85 -2.17 11.25 -0.31
C TYR A 85 -0.77 11.45 -0.88
N LEU A 86 -0.70 11.86 -2.15
CA LEU A 86 0.57 12.12 -2.83
C LEU A 86 1.23 13.37 -2.24
N ARG A 87 2.47 13.22 -1.77
CA ARG A 87 3.30 14.28 -1.21
C ARG A 87 4.20 14.91 -2.27
N GLU A 88 4.80 14.08 -3.09
CA GLU A 88 5.76 14.46 -4.11
C GLU A 88 5.59 13.61 -5.36
N GLY A 89 5.93 14.18 -6.52
CA GLY A 89 5.92 13.47 -7.79
C GLY A 89 4.53 13.19 -8.34
N ARG A 90 4.34 12.03 -8.93
CA ARG A 90 3.10 11.58 -9.57
C ARG A 90 2.80 10.11 -9.25
N LEU A 91 1.58 9.70 -9.52
CA LEU A 91 1.23 8.28 -9.54
C LEU A 91 1.88 7.57 -10.75
N PRO A 92 2.17 6.26 -10.63
CA PRO A 92 2.67 5.46 -11.73
C PRO A 92 1.67 5.37 -12.89
N ASP A 93 2.20 5.14 -14.09
CA ASP A 93 1.37 4.70 -15.21
C ASP A 93 0.71 3.36 -14.85
N PRO A 94 -0.62 3.21 -14.96
CA PRO A 94 -1.33 1.97 -14.62
C PRO A 94 -0.83 0.72 -15.38
N LEU A 95 -0.22 0.91 -16.54
CA LEU A 95 0.32 -0.16 -17.37
C LEU A 95 1.82 -0.42 -17.13
N SER A 96 2.48 0.42 -16.34
CA SER A 96 3.90 0.25 -16.03
C SER A 96 4.13 -0.94 -15.09
N ALA A 97 5.14 -1.75 -15.41
CA ALA A 97 5.62 -2.82 -14.52
C ALA A 97 6.78 -2.38 -13.62
N GLU A 98 7.32 -1.17 -13.82
CA GLU A 98 8.54 -0.71 -13.17
C GLU A 98 8.36 0.57 -12.34
N GLU A 99 7.26 1.29 -12.50
CA GLU A 99 6.99 2.51 -11.75
C GLU A 99 6.31 2.23 -10.41
N ILE A 100 6.73 2.95 -9.37
CA ILE A 100 6.22 2.79 -8.01
C ILE A 100 6.05 4.12 -7.28
N VAL A 101 5.22 4.11 -6.26
CA VAL A 101 5.15 5.13 -5.21
C VAL A 101 5.64 4.51 -3.91
N ILE A 102 6.41 5.24 -3.13
CA ILE A 102 6.94 4.79 -1.84
C ILE A 102 6.35 5.60 -0.67
N ALA A 103 6.31 4.98 0.51
CA ALA A 103 5.84 5.65 1.72
C ALA A 103 6.80 6.77 2.15
N ASP A 104 6.26 7.90 2.61
CA ASP A 104 7.01 9.10 3.03
C ASP A 104 8.08 8.79 4.12
N GLY A 105 7.74 7.98 5.12
CA GLY A 105 8.68 7.60 6.16
C GLY A 105 9.87 6.79 5.63
N PHE A 106 9.62 5.88 4.68
CA PHE A 106 10.65 5.10 4.02
C PHE A 106 11.52 5.97 3.10
N ALA A 107 10.90 6.85 2.32
CA ALA A 107 11.58 7.83 1.48
C ALA A 107 12.59 8.66 2.28
N LYS A 108 12.15 9.24 3.40
CA LYS A 108 12.98 10.04 4.31
C LYS A 108 14.12 9.24 4.95
N ALA A 109 13.84 8.00 5.37
CA ALA A 109 14.83 7.15 6.02
C ALA A 109 16.00 6.76 5.12
N HIS A 110 15.76 6.69 3.80
CA HIS A 110 16.74 6.31 2.78
C HIS A 110 17.20 7.47 1.89
N GLY A 111 16.63 8.67 2.04
CA GLY A 111 16.94 9.81 1.18
C GLY A 111 16.52 9.58 -0.27
N LEU A 112 15.41 8.85 -0.48
CA LEU A 112 14.89 8.51 -1.80
C LEU A 112 13.74 9.42 -2.18
N GLY A 113 13.60 9.71 -3.48
CA GLY A 113 12.52 10.52 -4.01
C GLY A 113 12.18 10.21 -5.48
N PRO A 114 11.26 10.97 -6.09
CA PRO A 114 10.91 10.81 -7.49
C PRO A 114 12.12 10.94 -8.41
N GLY A 115 12.30 9.96 -9.31
CA GLY A 115 13.45 9.84 -10.20
C GLY A 115 14.51 8.85 -9.75
N ASP A 116 14.54 8.48 -8.46
CA ASP A 116 15.45 7.46 -7.95
C ASP A 116 14.95 6.04 -8.29
N ARG A 117 15.84 5.07 -8.15
CA ARG A 117 15.54 3.65 -8.35
C ARG A 117 15.65 2.88 -7.04
N LEU A 118 14.74 1.96 -6.84
CA LEU A 118 14.73 1.04 -5.71
C LEU A 118 15.00 -0.38 -6.20
N ALA A 119 16.11 -0.97 -5.73
CA ALA A 119 16.44 -2.36 -6.00
C ALA A 119 15.75 -3.27 -4.98
N VAL A 120 15.01 -4.27 -5.48
CA VAL A 120 14.21 -5.19 -4.68
C VAL A 120 14.27 -6.61 -5.24
N LEU A 121 14.03 -7.58 -4.37
CA LEU A 121 13.77 -8.97 -4.75
C LEU A 121 12.26 -9.23 -4.64
N MET A 122 11.63 -9.49 -5.77
CA MET A 122 10.21 -9.81 -5.90
C MET A 122 10.07 -11.24 -6.42
N ASN A 123 9.44 -12.10 -5.63
CA ASN A 123 9.26 -13.51 -5.99
C ASN A 123 10.59 -14.18 -6.47
N GLY A 124 11.70 -13.90 -5.74
CA GLY A 124 13.03 -14.44 -6.04
C GLY A 124 13.75 -13.79 -7.22
N LYS A 125 13.19 -12.78 -7.87
CA LYS A 125 13.82 -12.06 -8.99
C LYS A 125 14.20 -10.64 -8.57
N ARG A 126 15.44 -10.25 -8.85
CA ARG A 126 15.91 -8.88 -8.66
C ARG A 126 15.28 -7.96 -9.70
N ARG A 127 14.74 -6.84 -9.25
CA ARG A 127 14.18 -5.78 -10.09
C ARG A 127 14.66 -4.42 -9.61
N GLU A 128 14.76 -3.47 -10.52
CA GLU A 128 15.01 -2.06 -10.25
C GLU A 128 13.76 -1.26 -10.64
N LEU A 129 13.11 -0.70 -9.63
CA LEU A 129 11.84 0.01 -9.81
C LEU A 129 12.08 1.52 -9.75
N LEU A 130 11.45 2.26 -10.66
CA LEU A 130 11.52 3.72 -10.72
C LEU A 130 10.52 4.33 -9.74
N ILE A 131 11.01 5.12 -8.82
CA ILE A 131 10.16 5.90 -7.92
C ILE A 131 9.59 7.09 -8.68
N THR A 132 8.27 7.14 -8.84
CA THR A 132 7.58 8.25 -9.49
C THR A 132 6.94 9.20 -8.49
N GLY A 133 6.72 8.75 -7.26
CA GLY A 133 6.12 9.58 -6.23
C GLY A 133 6.37 9.08 -4.81
N VAL A 134 6.08 9.95 -3.87
CA VAL A 134 6.10 9.69 -2.42
C VAL A 134 4.73 10.01 -1.86
N ALA A 135 4.18 9.11 -1.06
CA ALA A 135 2.82 9.24 -0.54
C ALA A 135 2.66 8.85 0.92
N LEU A 136 1.54 9.28 1.49
CA LEU A 136 0.98 8.81 2.76
C LEU A 136 -0.25 7.95 2.49
N SER A 137 -0.48 6.98 3.37
CA SER A 137 -1.69 6.17 3.37
C SER A 137 -2.32 6.14 4.75
N PRO A 138 -3.65 6.20 4.88
CA PRO A 138 -4.33 6.04 6.16
C PRO A 138 -4.12 4.66 6.78
N GLU A 139 -3.88 3.64 5.95
CA GLU A 139 -3.67 2.26 6.36
C GLU A 139 -2.28 2.02 6.98
N PHE A 140 -1.27 2.75 6.49
CA PHE A 140 0.13 2.50 6.86
C PHE A 140 0.78 3.67 7.61
N ILE A 141 0.03 4.34 8.49
CA ILE A 141 0.56 5.42 9.35
C ILE A 141 1.67 4.86 10.27
N TYR A 142 1.48 3.61 10.75
CA TYR A 142 2.45 2.86 11.55
C TYR A 142 2.69 1.50 10.90
N ALA A 143 3.50 1.47 9.84
CA ALA A 143 3.81 0.21 9.17
C ALA A 143 4.83 -0.59 9.99
N LEU A 144 4.47 -1.82 10.35
CA LEU A 144 5.32 -2.77 11.05
C LEU A 144 5.77 -3.85 10.08
N GLY A 145 7.06 -4.08 9.99
CA GLY A 145 7.62 -5.22 9.26
C GLY A 145 7.45 -6.54 10.01
N PRO A 146 7.65 -7.66 9.34
CA PRO A 146 7.57 -8.98 9.96
C PRO A 146 8.48 -9.08 11.19
N GLY A 147 7.88 -9.46 12.34
CA GLY A 147 8.60 -9.60 13.61
C GLY A 147 9.02 -8.30 14.30
N GLN A 148 8.62 -7.15 13.79
CA GLN A 148 8.91 -5.85 14.41
C GLN A 148 7.84 -5.50 15.46
N MET A 149 8.29 -4.99 16.59
CA MET A 149 7.41 -4.47 17.66
C MET A 149 7.24 -2.95 17.58
N MET A 150 8.12 -2.27 16.85
CA MET A 150 8.09 -0.82 16.60
C MET A 150 8.35 -0.54 15.14
N PRO A 151 7.77 0.53 14.57
CA PRO A 151 8.05 0.95 13.21
C PRO A 151 9.54 1.26 13.00
N ASP A 152 10.14 0.64 11.99
CA ASP A 152 11.50 0.92 11.56
C ASP A 152 11.52 1.16 10.04
N PRO A 153 11.38 2.41 9.60
CA PRO A 153 11.31 2.76 8.19
C PRO A 153 12.63 2.54 7.44
N ARG A 154 13.73 2.24 8.14
CA ARG A 154 14.99 1.85 7.49
C ARG A 154 14.99 0.39 7.07
N ARG A 155 14.25 -0.46 7.78
CA ARG A 155 14.21 -1.91 7.53
C ARG A 155 12.92 -2.39 6.91
N PHE A 156 11.88 -1.57 6.95
CA PHE A 156 10.57 -1.90 6.40
C PHE A 156 9.95 -0.70 5.68
N GLY A 157 9.59 -0.89 4.41
CA GLY A 157 8.91 0.10 3.60
C GLY A 157 7.60 -0.41 3.03
N VAL A 158 6.67 0.51 2.75
CA VAL A 158 5.47 0.22 1.96
C VAL A 158 5.63 0.85 0.59
N VAL A 159 5.32 0.07 -0.43
CA VAL A 159 5.47 0.43 -1.84
C VAL A 159 4.17 0.13 -2.57
N TRP A 160 3.64 1.12 -3.26
CA TRP A 160 2.47 0.96 -4.13
C TRP A 160 2.91 0.86 -5.58
N ALA A 161 2.39 -0.14 -6.25
CA ALA A 161 2.71 -0.42 -7.65
C ALA A 161 1.43 -0.64 -8.47
N PRO A 162 1.48 -0.43 -9.78
CA PRO A 162 0.40 -0.82 -10.68
C PRO A 162 0.08 -2.30 -10.53
N ARG A 163 -1.21 -2.63 -10.55
CA ARG A 163 -1.69 -4.00 -10.41
C ARG A 163 -1.06 -4.94 -11.42
N ALA A 164 -1.02 -4.54 -12.70
CA ALA A 164 -0.47 -5.35 -13.78
C ALA A 164 0.99 -5.75 -13.52
N GLY A 165 1.82 -4.86 -12.96
CA GLY A 165 3.19 -5.15 -12.58
C GLY A 165 3.29 -6.19 -11.47
N LEU A 166 2.41 -6.12 -10.46
CA LEU A 166 2.38 -7.09 -9.37
C LEU A 166 1.80 -8.45 -9.79
N GLU A 167 0.77 -8.46 -10.65
CA GLU A 167 0.23 -9.70 -11.25
C GLU A 167 1.34 -10.48 -11.97
N ALA A 168 2.10 -9.80 -12.83
CA ALA A 168 3.21 -10.41 -13.55
C ALA A 168 4.39 -10.83 -12.64
N ALA A 169 4.68 -10.07 -11.57
CA ALA A 169 5.79 -10.38 -10.68
C ALA A 169 5.51 -11.58 -9.76
N TYR A 170 4.26 -11.78 -9.36
CA TYR A 170 3.85 -12.78 -8.36
C TYR A 170 2.96 -13.89 -8.92
N ASP A 171 2.82 -14.01 -10.24
CA ASP A 171 1.98 -15.01 -10.91
C ASP A 171 0.52 -14.97 -10.40
N LEU A 172 -0.02 -13.77 -10.22
CA LEU A 172 -1.38 -13.51 -9.70
C LEU A 172 -2.33 -12.98 -10.79
N ASP A 173 -2.13 -13.33 -12.04
CA ASP A 173 -3.00 -12.90 -13.12
C ASP A 173 -4.46 -13.27 -12.84
N GLY A 174 -5.35 -12.28 -12.90
CA GLY A 174 -6.78 -12.43 -12.55
C GLY A 174 -7.09 -12.79 -11.10
N ALA A 175 -6.10 -12.78 -10.21
CA ALA A 175 -6.25 -13.15 -8.80
C ALA A 175 -5.93 -11.96 -7.85
N CYS A 176 -6.26 -12.14 -6.58
CA CYS A 176 -5.90 -11.24 -5.49
C CYS A 176 -5.31 -12.01 -4.32
N SER A 177 -4.62 -11.29 -3.44
CA SER A 177 -4.08 -11.82 -2.18
C SER A 177 -4.58 -11.06 -0.95
N ASN A 178 -5.38 -10.04 -1.14
CA ASN A 178 -5.98 -9.26 -0.07
C ASN A 178 -7.31 -8.66 -0.54
N LEU A 179 -8.26 -8.59 0.37
CA LEU A 179 -9.56 -7.98 0.16
C LEU A 179 -9.78 -6.89 1.20
N VAL A 180 -10.31 -5.77 0.78
CA VAL A 180 -10.73 -4.69 1.70
C VAL A 180 -12.18 -4.34 1.42
N LEU A 181 -12.93 -4.10 2.51
CA LEU A 181 -14.36 -3.81 2.43
C LEU A 181 -14.67 -2.50 3.15
N LYS A 182 -15.62 -1.77 2.61
CA LYS A 182 -16.30 -0.67 3.28
C LYS A 182 -17.69 -1.12 3.66
N LEU A 183 -18.06 -0.97 4.92
CA LEU A 183 -19.35 -1.38 5.43
C LEU A 183 -20.32 -0.21 5.52
N ALA A 184 -21.62 -0.53 5.51
CA ALA A 184 -22.68 0.41 5.84
C ALA A 184 -22.58 0.80 7.33
N PRO A 185 -23.00 2.03 7.72
CA PRO A 185 -23.04 2.49 9.10
C PRO A 185 -23.97 1.65 9.96
#